data_2ebfafdb3378d91c6ea27bcaa82e8bc5
#
_entry.id   2ebfafdb3378d91c6ea27bcaa82e8bc5
#
_cell.length_a   1.000
_cell.length_b   1.000
_cell.length_c   1.000
_cell.angle_alpha   90.00
_cell.angle_beta   90.00
_cell.angle_gamma   90.00
#
_symmetry.space_group_name_H-M   'P 1'
#
loop_
_entity.id
_entity.type
_entity.pdbx_description
1 polymer ?
#
loop_
_entity_poly.entity_id
_entity_poly.type
_entity_poly.pdbx_seq_one_letter_code
_entity_poly.pdbx_strand_id
1 'polypeptide(L)'
;MPAYMIALAVCMGLQAVNRTFPGKNGLLLTWLMYAFEALLYVLGIYLGIHLSPDTPTVSFIAFLLAVPLLFVMRPIQHILNVVFFDGVFILTCFLFKSKETLPVDILDGMVFGAVSCIISTFIMLSMHENFSIRHKLLGIAETDLNVGLKNRNAYESQMHDYPMHCSSTLSCVYLDVNG
;
A
#
# COMPACT_ATOMS: atom_id res chain seq x y z
N MET A 1 -23.41 -12.21 -0.79
CA MET A 1 -23.34 -11.27 -1.94
C MET A 1 -23.27 -9.80 -1.53
N PRO A 2 -24.15 -9.19 -0.67
CA PRO A 2 -24.08 -7.75 -0.39
C PRO A 2 -22.79 -7.28 0.28
N ALA A 3 -22.19 -8.06 1.17
CA ALA A 3 -20.98 -7.68 1.90
C ALA A 3 -19.76 -7.46 0.99
N TYR A 4 -19.57 -8.30 -0.03
CA TYR A 4 -18.49 -8.14 -1.00
C TYR A 4 -18.69 -6.92 -1.89
N MET A 5 -19.93 -6.59 -2.25
CA MET A 5 -20.27 -5.40 -3.02
C MET A 5 -19.98 -4.12 -2.23
N ILE A 6 -20.27 -4.12 -0.93
CA ILE A 6 -19.96 -3.00 -0.03
C ILE A 6 -18.44 -2.83 0.09
N ALA A 7 -17.70 -3.91 0.31
CA ALA A 7 -16.23 -3.86 0.38
C ALA A 7 -15.63 -3.31 -0.93
N LEU A 8 -16.10 -3.78 -2.09
CA LEU A 8 -15.66 -3.29 -3.38
C LEU A 8 -15.97 -1.79 -3.58
N ALA A 9 -17.19 -1.36 -3.21
CA ALA A 9 -17.60 0.04 -3.31
C ALA A 9 -16.74 0.96 -2.41
N VAL A 10 -16.41 0.52 -1.20
CA VAL A 10 -15.51 1.26 -0.30
C VAL A 10 -14.09 1.33 -0.86
N CYS A 11 -13.54 0.24 -1.43
CA CYS A 11 -12.25 0.25 -2.12
C CYS A 11 -12.22 1.26 -3.27
N MET A 12 -13.24 1.24 -4.11
CA MET A 12 -13.34 2.18 -5.24
C MET A 12 -13.48 3.63 -4.76
N GLY A 13 -14.24 3.87 -3.69
CA GLY A 13 -14.39 5.17 -3.07
C GLY A 13 -13.06 5.72 -2.51
N LEU A 14 -12.29 4.88 -1.81
CA LEU A 14 -10.96 5.25 -1.28
C LEU A 14 -9.96 5.56 -2.39
N GLN A 15 -9.95 4.77 -3.47
CA GLN A 15 -9.11 5.04 -4.63
C GLN A 15 -9.50 6.37 -5.33
N ALA A 16 -10.81 6.65 -5.44
CA ALA A 16 -11.30 7.90 -6.01
C ALA A 16 -10.87 9.11 -5.16
N VAL A 17 -11.01 9.03 -3.83
CA VAL A 17 -10.58 10.09 -2.90
C VAL A 17 -9.08 10.33 -2.99
N ASN A 18 -8.26 9.28 -3.05
CA ASN A 18 -6.81 9.41 -3.20
C ASN A 18 -6.41 10.08 -4.53
N ARG A 19 -7.17 9.80 -5.60
CA ARG A 19 -6.93 10.38 -6.93
C ARG A 19 -7.33 11.84 -7.04
N THR A 20 -8.38 12.25 -6.29
CA THR A 20 -8.96 13.61 -6.36
C THR A 20 -8.22 14.61 -5.46
N PHE A 21 -7.60 14.15 -4.36
CA PHE A 21 -6.94 15.01 -3.36
C PHE A 21 -5.51 14.54 -3.06
N PRO A 22 -4.60 14.54 -4.03
CA PRO A 22 -3.22 14.14 -3.79
C PRO A 22 -2.54 15.14 -2.84
N GLY A 23 -2.12 14.67 -1.68
CA GLY A 23 -1.21 15.39 -0.77
C GLY A 23 -1.81 16.23 0.35
N LYS A 24 -3.08 16.64 0.31
CA LYS A 24 -3.65 17.48 1.39
C LYS A 24 -4.19 16.71 2.61
N ASN A 25 -4.52 15.43 2.45
CA ASN A 25 -5.16 14.62 3.50
C ASN A 25 -4.45 13.28 3.74
N GLY A 26 -3.11 13.23 3.61
CA GLY A 26 -2.34 11.99 3.73
C GLY A 26 -2.59 11.22 5.02
N LEU A 27 -2.74 11.94 6.15
CA LEU A 27 -3.01 11.33 7.44
C LEU A 27 -4.41 10.70 7.51
N LEU A 28 -5.43 11.42 7.04
CA LEU A 28 -6.81 10.91 6.99
C LEU A 28 -6.91 9.67 6.08
N LEU A 29 -6.29 9.73 4.91
CA LEU A 29 -6.28 8.61 3.98
C LEU A 29 -5.60 7.38 4.60
N THR A 30 -4.49 7.56 5.31
CA THR A 30 -3.79 6.48 6.01
C THR A 30 -4.69 5.83 7.07
N TRP A 31 -5.39 6.61 7.90
CA TRP A 31 -6.33 6.08 8.88
C TRP A 31 -7.52 5.36 8.24
N LEU A 32 -8.04 5.87 7.12
CA LEU A 32 -9.11 5.20 6.36
C LEU A 32 -8.64 3.85 5.78
N MET A 33 -7.40 3.77 5.31
CA MET A 33 -6.83 2.51 4.82
C MET A 33 -6.74 1.46 5.95
N TYR A 34 -6.25 1.84 7.15
CA TYR A 34 -6.21 0.93 8.29
C TYR A 34 -7.60 0.51 8.79
N ALA A 35 -8.54 1.45 8.83
CA ALA A 35 -9.93 1.12 9.20
C ALA A 35 -10.55 0.14 8.21
N PHE A 36 -10.24 0.28 6.92
CA PHE A 36 -10.74 -0.62 5.89
C PHE A 36 -10.08 -2.01 5.95
N GLU A 37 -8.77 -2.07 6.18
CA GLU A 37 -8.05 -3.32 6.44
C GLU A 37 -8.67 -4.08 7.63
N ALA A 38 -8.86 -3.38 8.77
CA ALA A 38 -9.49 -3.93 9.95
C ALA A 38 -10.91 -4.47 9.65
N LEU A 39 -11.70 -3.71 8.88
CA LEU A 39 -13.04 -4.13 8.47
C LEU A 39 -13.02 -5.41 7.61
N LEU A 40 -12.06 -5.55 6.69
CA LEU A 40 -11.91 -6.77 5.89
C LEU A 40 -11.56 -7.98 6.75
N TYR A 41 -10.65 -7.83 7.71
CA TYR A 41 -10.30 -8.92 8.62
C TYR A 41 -11.47 -9.32 9.53
N VAL A 42 -12.18 -8.36 10.12
CA VAL A 42 -13.40 -8.64 10.90
C VAL A 42 -14.46 -9.33 10.06
N LEU A 43 -14.66 -8.87 8.82
CA LEU A 43 -15.59 -9.51 7.89
C LEU A 43 -15.16 -10.94 7.56
N GLY A 44 -13.86 -11.18 7.33
CA GLY A 44 -13.31 -12.51 7.08
C GLY A 44 -13.53 -13.47 8.24
N ILE A 45 -13.28 -13.02 9.46
CA ILE A 45 -13.51 -13.76 10.69
C ILE A 45 -15.00 -14.08 10.84
N TYR A 46 -15.87 -13.09 10.66
CA TYR A 46 -17.32 -13.26 10.77
C TYR A 46 -17.86 -14.30 9.75
N LEU A 47 -17.46 -14.16 8.48
CA LEU A 47 -17.90 -15.07 7.41
C LEU A 47 -17.39 -16.50 7.63
N GLY A 48 -16.14 -16.64 8.08
CA GLY A 48 -15.52 -17.96 8.26
C GLY A 48 -15.99 -18.71 9.50
N ILE A 49 -16.34 -17.99 10.56
CA ILE A 49 -16.71 -18.61 11.84
C ILE A 49 -18.22 -18.73 11.99
N HIS A 50 -18.97 -17.66 11.75
CA HIS A 50 -20.43 -17.68 11.96
C HIS A 50 -21.22 -18.31 10.83
N LEU A 51 -20.80 -18.14 9.57
CA LEU A 51 -21.52 -18.76 8.44
C LEU A 51 -21.10 -20.20 8.15
N SER A 52 -19.90 -20.60 8.58
CA SER A 52 -19.35 -21.91 8.25
C SER A 52 -18.60 -22.51 9.45
N PRO A 53 -19.30 -22.83 10.57
CA PRO A 53 -18.63 -23.27 11.80
C PRO A 53 -17.98 -24.65 11.66
N ASP A 54 -18.50 -25.52 10.79
CA ASP A 54 -18.07 -26.91 10.62
C ASP A 54 -17.09 -27.13 9.47
N THR A 55 -16.72 -26.07 8.74
CA THR A 55 -15.75 -26.14 7.62
C THR A 55 -14.56 -25.22 7.88
N PRO A 56 -13.36 -25.53 7.34
CA PRO A 56 -12.20 -24.66 7.45
C PRO A 56 -12.46 -23.25 6.93
N THR A 57 -11.86 -22.26 7.59
CA THR A 57 -12.08 -20.85 7.31
C THR A 57 -11.26 -20.38 6.10
N VAL A 58 -11.89 -20.26 4.95
CA VAL A 58 -11.24 -19.77 3.72
C VAL A 58 -11.30 -18.24 3.61
N SER A 59 -12.38 -17.61 4.11
CA SER A 59 -12.61 -16.16 3.92
C SER A 59 -11.60 -15.29 4.62
N PHE A 60 -11.22 -15.60 5.86
CA PHE A 60 -10.20 -14.86 6.59
C PHE A 60 -8.83 -14.98 5.92
N ILE A 61 -8.46 -16.19 5.49
CA ILE A 61 -7.20 -16.46 4.77
C ILE A 61 -7.13 -15.68 3.45
N ALA A 62 -8.25 -15.66 2.70
CA ALA A 62 -8.33 -14.89 1.46
C ALA A 62 -8.07 -13.40 1.70
N PHE A 63 -8.60 -12.81 2.76
CA PHE A 63 -8.33 -11.41 3.11
C PHE A 63 -6.91 -11.20 3.63
N LEU A 64 -6.34 -12.13 4.42
CA LEU A 64 -4.94 -12.06 4.82
C LEU A 64 -3.98 -11.94 3.63
N LEU A 65 -4.25 -12.66 2.55
CA LEU A 65 -3.43 -12.62 1.34
C LEU A 65 -3.76 -11.45 0.42
N ALA A 66 -5.03 -11.03 0.36
CA ALA A 66 -5.46 -9.96 -0.53
C ALA A 66 -5.05 -8.55 -0.05
N VAL A 67 -5.07 -8.31 1.27
CA VAL A 67 -4.80 -6.98 1.83
C VAL A 67 -3.42 -6.44 1.45
N PRO A 68 -2.30 -7.17 1.60
CA PRO A 68 -0.99 -6.64 1.21
C PRO A 68 -0.82 -6.42 -0.29
N LEU A 69 -1.64 -7.07 -1.13
CA LEU A 69 -1.64 -6.86 -2.58
C LEU A 69 -2.45 -5.62 -2.98
N LEU A 70 -3.48 -5.28 -2.21
CA LEU A 70 -4.36 -4.13 -2.49
C LEU A 70 -3.82 -2.83 -1.90
N PHE A 71 -3.15 -2.90 -0.76
CA PHE A 71 -2.71 -1.73 0.00
C PHE A 71 -1.20 -1.79 0.27
N VAL A 72 -0.51 -0.76 -0.17
CA VAL A 72 0.91 -0.59 0.16
C VAL A 72 1.02 0.11 1.50
N MET A 73 1.38 -0.65 2.51
CA MET A 73 1.52 -0.18 3.89
C MET A 73 2.95 -0.32 4.38
N ARG A 74 3.28 0.37 5.48
CA ARG A 74 4.56 0.16 6.16
C ARG A 74 4.59 -1.26 6.75
N PRO A 75 5.63 -2.08 6.48
CA PRO A 75 5.65 -3.49 6.88
C PRO A 75 5.41 -3.71 8.38
N ILE A 76 6.00 -2.88 9.24
CA ILE A 76 5.82 -2.98 10.70
C ILE A 76 4.34 -2.83 11.10
N GLN A 77 3.64 -1.87 10.50
CA GLN A 77 2.23 -1.64 10.80
C GLN A 77 1.35 -2.79 10.31
N HIS A 78 1.64 -3.30 9.11
CA HIS A 78 0.95 -4.48 8.59
C HIS A 78 1.19 -5.71 9.46
N ILE A 79 2.44 -5.98 9.88
CA ILE A 79 2.77 -7.09 10.78
C ILE A 79 2.00 -6.98 12.10
N LEU A 80 1.93 -5.80 12.70
CA LEU A 80 1.17 -5.58 13.94
C LEU A 80 -0.31 -5.84 13.76
N ASN A 81 -0.90 -5.40 12.65
CA ASN A 81 -2.30 -5.65 12.31
C ASN A 81 -2.55 -7.14 12.10
N VAL A 82 -1.72 -7.83 11.31
CA VAL A 82 -1.84 -9.28 11.08
C VAL A 82 -1.76 -10.04 12.40
N VAL A 83 -0.76 -9.78 13.24
CA VAL A 83 -0.60 -10.46 14.54
C VAL A 83 -1.81 -10.21 15.44
N PHE A 84 -2.35 -8.99 15.46
CA PHE A 84 -3.53 -8.67 16.25
C PHE A 84 -4.78 -9.42 15.75
N PHE A 85 -5.07 -9.34 14.44
CA PHE A 85 -6.28 -9.97 13.89
C PHE A 85 -6.19 -11.49 13.82
N ASP A 86 -4.99 -12.05 13.62
CA ASP A 86 -4.76 -13.49 13.69
C ASP A 86 -4.96 -13.99 15.13
N GLY A 87 -4.51 -13.24 16.14
CA GLY A 87 -4.81 -13.53 17.54
C GLY A 87 -6.30 -13.49 17.86
N VAL A 88 -7.04 -12.50 17.34
CA VAL A 88 -8.51 -12.43 17.46
C VAL A 88 -9.18 -13.62 16.74
N PHE A 89 -8.70 -13.96 15.55
CA PHE A 89 -9.19 -15.10 14.78
C PHE A 89 -9.01 -16.42 15.56
N ILE A 90 -7.81 -16.69 16.06
CA ILE A 90 -7.51 -17.88 16.86
C ILE A 90 -8.42 -17.95 18.10
N LEU A 91 -8.58 -16.82 18.81
CA LEU A 91 -9.45 -16.76 19.98
C LEU A 91 -10.91 -17.07 19.63
N THR A 92 -11.43 -16.51 18.54
CA THR A 92 -12.81 -16.77 18.09
C THR A 92 -12.97 -18.19 17.57
N CYS A 93 -11.96 -18.81 16.97
CA CYS A 93 -11.97 -20.23 16.61
C CYS A 93 -12.11 -21.12 17.86
N PHE A 94 -11.38 -20.84 18.92
CA PHE A 94 -11.52 -21.59 20.18
C PHE A 94 -12.91 -21.50 20.79
N LEU A 95 -13.63 -20.40 20.61
CA LEU A 95 -14.95 -20.17 21.20
C LEU A 95 -16.10 -20.76 20.37
N PHE A 96 -15.99 -20.79 19.04
CA PHE A 96 -17.11 -21.01 18.14
C PHE A 96 -16.92 -22.14 17.13
N LYS A 97 -15.70 -22.64 16.92
CA LYS A 97 -15.39 -23.68 15.93
C LYS A 97 -15.51 -25.09 16.52
N SER A 98 -15.79 -26.04 15.64
CA SER A 98 -15.76 -27.46 16.01
C SER A 98 -14.33 -27.93 16.31
N LYS A 99 -14.21 -28.94 17.20
CA LYS A 99 -12.89 -29.51 17.56
C LYS A 99 -12.15 -30.15 16.39
N GLU A 100 -12.86 -30.51 15.33
CA GLU A 100 -12.30 -31.15 14.14
C GLU A 100 -11.63 -30.15 13.22
N THR A 101 -12.19 -28.96 13.04
CA THR A 101 -11.67 -27.91 12.16
C THR A 101 -10.67 -26.98 12.86
N LEU A 102 -10.74 -26.88 14.19
CA LEU A 102 -9.91 -25.97 14.98
C LEU A 102 -8.40 -26.09 14.72
N PRO A 103 -7.77 -27.28 14.67
CA PRO A 103 -6.31 -27.35 14.42
C PRO A 103 -5.91 -26.86 13.04
N VAL A 104 -6.77 -27.10 12.04
CA VAL A 104 -6.54 -26.68 10.66
C VAL A 104 -6.62 -25.15 10.57
N ASP A 105 -7.67 -24.54 11.15
CA ASP A 105 -7.87 -23.10 11.14
C ASP A 105 -6.73 -22.35 11.86
N ILE A 106 -6.24 -22.86 12.99
CA ILE A 106 -5.09 -22.27 13.69
C ILE A 106 -3.82 -22.35 12.84
N LEU A 107 -3.55 -23.54 12.27
CA LEU A 107 -2.37 -23.72 11.43
C LEU A 107 -2.41 -22.80 10.21
N ASP A 108 -3.56 -22.74 9.55
CA ASP A 108 -3.76 -21.90 8.37
C ASP A 108 -3.63 -20.42 8.71
N GLY A 109 -4.21 -19.94 9.81
CA GLY A 109 -4.04 -18.57 10.28
C GLY A 109 -2.55 -18.21 10.44
N MET A 110 -1.82 -19.00 11.21
CA MET A 110 -0.38 -18.78 11.46
C MET A 110 0.45 -18.82 10.18
N VAL A 111 0.24 -19.82 9.32
CA VAL A 111 1.02 -19.97 8.08
C VAL A 111 0.71 -18.84 7.10
N PHE A 112 -0.57 -18.56 6.83
CA PHE A 112 -0.95 -17.52 5.88
C PHE A 112 -0.75 -16.11 6.45
N GLY A 113 -0.83 -15.92 7.76
CA GLY A 113 -0.39 -14.69 8.43
C GLY A 113 1.10 -14.41 8.20
N ALA A 114 1.96 -15.42 8.38
CA ALA A 114 3.39 -15.29 8.07
C ALA A 114 3.64 -14.99 6.59
N VAL A 115 2.95 -15.68 5.68
CA VAL A 115 3.04 -15.44 4.22
C VAL A 115 2.59 -14.00 3.89
N SER A 116 1.51 -13.52 4.49
CA SER A 116 1.03 -12.14 4.33
C SER A 116 2.08 -11.10 4.72
N CYS A 117 2.76 -11.30 5.85
CA CYS A 117 3.86 -10.44 6.31
C CYS A 117 5.06 -10.44 5.34
N ILE A 118 5.40 -11.61 4.80
CA ILE A 118 6.47 -11.74 3.80
C ILE A 118 6.11 -11.00 2.52
N ILE A 119 4.89 -11.19 2.00
CA ILE A 119 4.39 -10.52 0.80
C ILE A 119 4.43 -8.99 0.97
N SER A 120 3.91 -8.47 2.08
CA SER A 120 3.90 -7.03 2.38
C SER A 120 5.32 -6.45 2.40
N THR A 121 6.25 -7.14 3.05
CA THR A 121 7.66 -6.72 3.11
C THR A 121 8.31 -6.72 1.73
N PHE A 122 8.08 -7.77 0.94
CA PHE A 122 8.61 -7.87 -0.41
C PHE A 122 8.09 -6.78 -1.34
N ILE A 123 6.79 -6.49 -1.31
CA ILE A 123 6.17 -5.42 -2.10
C ILE A 123 6.80 -4.07 -1.74
N MET A 124 6.95 -3.76 -0.45
CA MET A 124 7.53 -2.51 0.01
C MET A 124 9.00 -2.35 -0.42
N LEU A 125 9.80 -3.41 -0.30
CA LEU A 125 11.19 -3.41 -0.77
C LEU A 125 11.28 -3.18 -2.28
N SER A 126 10.49 -3.90 -3.06
CA SER A 126 10.43 -3.73 -4.53
C SER A 126 10.00 -2.32 -4.93
N MET A 127 9.04 -1.73 -4.25
CA MET A 127 8.63 -0.36 -4.52
C MET A 127 9.71 0.66 -4.18
N HIS A 128 10.42 0.46 -3.07
CA HIS A 128 11.53 1.34 -2.69
C HIS A 128 12.68 1.26 -3.69
N GLU A 129 13.03 0.07 -4.14
CA GLU A 129 14.05 -0.14 -5.16
C GLU A 129 13.66 0.51 -6.49
N ASN A 130 12.44 0.27 -6.97
CA ASN A 130 11.91 0.88 -8.19
C ASN A 130 11.91 2.41 -8.12
N PHE A 131 11.55 2.98 -6.97
CA PHE A 131 11.60 4.43 -6.74
C PHE A 131 13.04 4.95 -6.81
N SER A 132 13.99 4.27 -6.16
CA SER A 132 15.41 4.64 -6.19
C SER A 132 16.00 4.58 -7.61
N ILE A 133 15.70 3.52 -8.36
CA ILE A 133 16.14 3.37 -9.75
C ILE A 133 15.55 4.48 -10.61
N ARG A 134 14.25 4.77 -10.46
CA ARG A 134 13.58 5.84 -11.22
C ARG A 134 14.20 7.20 -10.94
N HIS A 135 14.53 7.52 -9.69
CA HIS A 135 15.22 8.76 -9.33
C HIS A 135 16.62 8.87 -9.96
N LYS A 136 17.37 7.76 -9.95
CA LYS A 136 18.69 7.72 -10.61
C LYS A 136 18.56 7.92 -12.12
N LEU A 137 17.61 7.25 -12.76
CA LEU A 137 17.38 7.41 -14.20
C LEU A 137 16.97 8.84 -14.59
N LEU A 138 16.12 9.48 -13.78
CA LEU A 138 15.75 10.88 -13.98
C LEU A 138 16.99 11.79 -13.84
N GLY A 139 17.82 11.57 -12.82
CA GLY A 139 19.06 12.32 -12.66
C GLY A 139 20.01 12.20 -13.85
N ILE A 140 20.18 10.99 -14.40
CA ILE A 140 21.00 10.75 -15.60
C ILE A 140 20.34 11.40 -16.83
N ALA A 141 19.02 11.29 -16.98
CA ALA A 141 18.30 11.88 -18.11
C ALA A 141 18.29 13.42 -18.12
N GLU A 142 18.44 14.05 -16.94
CA GLU A 142 18.44 15.50 -16.78
C GLU A 142 19.85 16.14 -16.73
N THR A 143 20.89 15.32 -16.64
CA THR A 143 22.28 15.80 -16.48
C THR A 143 23.09 15.52 -17.73
N ASP A 144 23.87 16.49 -18.18
CA ASP A 144 24.94 16.28 -19.19
C ASP A 144 26.14 15.61 -18.48
N LEU A 145 26.41 14.36 -18.87
CA LEU A 145 27.47 13.55 -18.25
C LEU A 145 28.88 14.09 -18.46
N ASN A 146 29.11 14.96 -19.47
CA ASN A 146 30.43 15.51 -19.76
C ASN A 146 30.77 16.69 -18.85
N VAL A 147 29.80 17.55 -18.56
CA VAL A 147 30.01 18.79 -17.80
C VAL A 147 29.36 18.79 -16.43
N GLY A 148 28.53 17.81 -16.11
CA GLY A 148 27.86 17.71 -14.83
C GLY A 148 26.75 18.74 -14.59
N LEU A 149 26.35 19.46 -15.61
CA LEU A 149 25.29 20.48 -15.58
C LEU A 149 23.97 19.89 -16.05
N LYS A 150 22.85 20.56 -15.75
CA LYS A 150 21.55 20.19 -16.30
C LYS A 150 21.56 20.32 -17.82
N ASN A 151 21.05 19.29 -18.49
CA ASN A 151 20.97 19.26 -19.95
C ASN A 151 19.73 20.03 -20.44
N ARG A 152 19.60 20.14 -21.78
CA ARG A 152 18.49 20.82 -22.43
C ARG A 152 17.12 20.27 -22.02
N ASN A 153 16.99 18.95 -21.86
CA ASN A 153 15.73 18.33 -21.46
C ASN A 153 15.28 18.77 -20.06
N ALA A 154 16.22 18.86 -19.12
CA ALA A 154 15.96 19.36 -17.77
C ALA A 154 15.54 20.83 -17.81
N TYR A 155 16.19 21.64 -18.64
CA TYR A 155 15.82 23.04 -18.80
C TYR A 155 14.40 23.19 -19.36
N GLU A 156 14.07 22.50 -20.45
CA GLU A 156 12.74 22.57 -21.08
C GLU A 156 11.62 22.08 -20.16
N SER A 157 11.87 21.02 -19.37
CA SER A 157 10.86 20.48 -18.44
C SER A 157 10.62 21.37 -17.22
N GLN A 158 11.64 22.09 -16.74
CA GLN A 158 11.58 22.88 -15.51
C GLN A 158 11.34 24.38 -15.76
N MET A 159 11.50 24.86 -16.99
CA MET A 159 11.41 26.27 -17.32
C MET A 159 10.07 26.92 -16.91
N HIS A 160 8.97 26.17 -17.00
CA HIS A 160 7.64 26.64 -16.61
C HIS A 160 7.46 26.76 -15.10
N ASP A 161 8.21 26.01 -14.31
CA ASP A 161 8.07 25.98 -12.86
C ASP A 161 8.92 27.06 -12.17
N TYR A 162 10.02 27.50 -12.80
CA TYR A 162 10.90 28.52 -12.22
C TYR A 162 10.21 29.85 -11.87
N PRO A 163 9.31 30.41 -12.70
CA PRO A 163 8.61 31.65 -12.35
C PRO A 163 7.69 31.49 -11.13
N MET A 164 7.14 30.30 -10.91
CA MET A 164 6.24 30.03 -9.78
C MET A 164 6.96 29.98 -8.43
N HIS A 165 8.27 29.71 -8.44
CA HIS A 165 9.10 29.63 -7.24
C HIS A 165 9.87 30.91 -6.93
N CYS A 166 9.76 31.93 -7.79
CA CYS A 166 10.41 33.22 -7.58
C CYS A 166 9.50 34.18 -6.81
N SER A 167 10.04 34.76 -5.73
CA SER A 167 9.28 35.69 -4.87
C SER A 167 9.32 37.14 -5.39
N SER A 168 10.25 37.51 -6.26
CA SER A 168 10.38 38.89 -6.74
C SER A 168 10.76 38.98 -8.22
N THR A 169 11.99 38.64 -8.61
CA THR A 169 12.48 38.76 -9.96
C THR A 169 13.23 37.50 -10.41
N LEU A 170 13.03 37.12 -11.67
CA LEU A 170 13.75 36.03 -12.32
C LEU A 170 14.58 36.64 -13.46
N SER A 171 15.88 36.36 -13.49
CA SER A 171 16.78 36.76 -14.59
C SER A 171 17.32 35.51 -15.27
N CYS A 172 17.30 35.49 -16.58
CA CYS A 172 17.91 34.43 -17.38
C CYS A 172 19.15 34.98 -18.07
N VAL A 173 20.31 34.29 -17.94
CA VAL A 173 21.55 34.62 -18.63
C VAL A 173 21.84 33.50 -19.61
N TYR A 174 21.94 33.84 -20.89
CA TYR A 174 22.37 32.94 -21.94
C TYR A 174 23.83 33.18 -22.25
N LEU A 175 24.65 32.14 -22.18
CA LEU A 175 26.07 32.19 -22.53
C LEU A 175 26.31 31.21 -23.68
N ASP A 176 26.76 31.75 -24.81
CA ASP A 176 27.24 30.98 -25.96
C ASP A 176 28.75 31.00 -25.97
N VAL A 177 29.38 29.83 -25.85
CA VAL A 177 30.81 29.67 -25.86
C VAL A 177 31.21 29.17 -27.24
N ASN A 178 31.42 30.12 -28.15
CA ASN A 178 32.01 29.82 -29.46
C ASN A 178 33.52 29.68 -29.29
N GLY A 179 33.99 28.41 -29.32
CA GLY A 179 35.41 28.09 -29.36
C GLY A 179 35.92 27.99 -30.77
#